data_2d6f873ea8ba7900cadb2c97a94e94b9
#
_entry.id   2d6f873ea8ba7900cadb2c97a94e94b9
#
_cell.length_a   1.000
_cell.length_b   1.000
_cell.length_c   1.000
_cell.angle_alpha   90.00
_cell.angle_beta   90.00
_cell.angle_gamma   90.00
#
_symmetry.space_group_name_H-M   'P 1'
#
loop_
_entity.id
_entity.type
_entity.pdbx_description
1 polymer ?
#
loop_
_entity_poly.entity_id
_entity_poly.type
_entity_poly.pdbx_seq_one_letter_code
_entity_poly.pdbx_strand_id
1 'polypeptide(L)'
;MERRLARPLVLVATLAALGVPLLAAGGVPRRAPEFTIVDPGGKQIHLSSFKGHVVVIEFLLTNCPHCQRVAQMVGRLDREMSGRFQAIAVAFDNNLVDPMVTDFSRRLGLSYPIGSSSAAAVDRFLGRGMVERLMVPQIVVIDRAGVIRAQSHPQGETDLESEVYLRTLIDHLLQ
;
A
#
# COMPACT_ATOMS: atom_id res chain seq x y z
N MET A 1 -70.43 -1.50 -36.60
CA MET A 1 -69.07 -1.61 -37.15
C MET A 1 -68.13 -0.83 -36.20
N GLU A 2 -67.62 -1.49 -35.15
CA GLU A 2 -66.70 -0.84 -34.20
C GLU A 2 -65.26 -1.24 -34.54
N ARG A 3 -64.46 -0.26 -34.95
CA ARG A 3 -63.05 -0.43 -35.19
C ARG A 3 -62.32 -0.39 -33.84
N ARG A 4 -61.83 -1.51 -33.36
CA ARG A 4 -60.93 -1.61 -32.21
C ARG A 4 -59.55 -1.12 -32.65
N LEU A 5 -59.13 0.04 -32.13
CA LEU A 5 -57.78 0.56 -32.26
C LEU A 5 -56.81 -0.21 -31.32
N ALA A 6 -55.93 -0.98 -31.94
CA ALA A 6 -54.83 -1.65 -31.20
C ALA A 6 -53.80 -0.59 -30.80
N ARG A 7 -53.58 -0.48 -29.47
CA ARG A 7 -52.49 0.38 -28.93
C ARG A 7 -51.16 -0.39 -29.03
N PRO A 8 -50.09 0.18 -29.60
CA PRO A 8 -48.80 -0.45 -29.59
C PRO A 8 -48.21 -0.37 -28.18
N LEU A 9 -47.77 -1.53 -27.64
CA LEU A 9 -47.03 -1.67 -26.41
C LEU A 9 -45.59 -1.22 -26.69
N VAL A 10 -45.22 -0.04 -26.20
CA VAL A 10 -43.83 0.43 -26.27
C VAL A 10 -43.06 -0.24 -25.13
N LEU A 11 -42.21 -1.20 -25.48
CA LEU A 11 -41.31 -1.85 -24.57
C LEU A 11 -40.11 -0.90 -24.33
N VAL A 12 -40.12 -0.21 -23.19
CA VAL A 12 -38.97 0.62 -22.78
C VAL A 12 -37.95 -0.35 -22.17
N ALA A 13 -36.94 -0.70 -22.98
CA ALA A 13 -35.76 -1.43 -22.48
C ALA A 13 -34.90 -0.46 -21.66
N THR A 14 -34.98 -0.56 -20.33
CA THR A 14 -34.04 0.14 -19.43
C THR A 14 -32.69 -0.54 -19.50
N LEU A 15 -31.76 0.08 -20.22
CA LEU A 15 -30.35 -0.30 -20.22
C LEU A 15 -29.78 0.09 -18.84
N ALA A 16 -29.65 -0.88 -17.93
CA ALA A 16 -28.90 -0.70 -16.69
C ALA A 16 -27.42 -0.55 -17.04
N ALA A 17 -26.94 0.68 -17.08
CA ALA A 17 -25.53 0.98 -17.21
C ALA A 17 -24.83 0.45 -15.93
N LEU A 18 -24.19 -0.72 -16.02
CA LEU A 18 -23.23 -1.22 -15.04
C LEU A 18 -22.06 -0.21 -15.05
N GLY A 19 -22.13 0.77 -14.17
CA GLY A 19 -21.04 1.68 -13.89
C GLY A 19 -19.86 0.88 -13.32
N VAL A 20 -18.92 0.49 -14.18
CA VAL A 20 -17.61 0.02 -13.73
C VAL A 20 -16.96 1.20 -13.03
N PRO A 21 -16.64 1.11 -11.71
CA PRO A 21 -15.90 2.18 -11.07
C PRO A 21 -14.56 2.30 -11.76
N LEU A 22 -14.33 3.42 -12.43
CA LEU A 22 -13.03 3.80 -12.96
C LEU A 22 -12.12 4.00 -11.73
N LEU A 23 -11.35 2.97 -11.37
CA LEU A 23 -10.35 3.03 -10.31
C LEU A 23 -9.31 4.06 -10.75
N ALA A 24 -9.40 5.27 -10.21
CA ALA A 24 -8.38 6.27 -10.38
C ALA A 24 -7.06 5.69 -9.84
N ALA A 25 -6.06 5.56 -10.71
CA ALA A 25 -4.73 5.10 -10.34
C ALA A 25 -4.21 5.96 -9.17
N GLY A 26 -3.84 5.32 -8.06
CA GLY A 26 -3.21 5.96 -6.90
C GLY A 26 -4.14 6.63 -5.88
N GLY A 27 -5.44 6.83 -6.16
CA GLY A 27 -6.37 7.43 -5.20
C GLY A 27 -6.66 6.52 -3.99
N VAL A 28 -6.85 7.10 -2.80
CA VAL A 28 -7.30 6.39 -1.60
C VAL A 28 -8.70 6.88 -1.20
N PRO A 29 -9.59 6.00 -0.63
CA PRO A 29 -9.35 4.59 -0.35
C PRO A 29 -9.46 3.69 -1.60
N ARG A 30 -8.64 2.62 -1.67
CA ARG A 30 -8.73 1.58 -2.71
C ARG A 30 -8.30 0.22 -2.17
N ARG A 31 -8.73 -0.88 -2.80
CA ARG A 31 -8.22 -2.22 -2.45
C ARG A 31 -6.72 -2.29 -2.73
N ALA A 32 -5.97 -2.84 -1.78
CA ALA A 32 -4.56 -3.12 -1.98
C ALA A 32 -4.43 -4.22 -3.04
N PRO A 33 -3.65 -4.01 -4.12
CA PRO A 33 -3.28 -5.09 -5.02
C PRO A 33 -2.47 -6.14 -4.26
N GLU A 34 -2.46 -7.38 -4.74
CA GLU A 34 -1.52 -8.37 -4.21
C GLU A 34 -0.08 -7.90 -4.46
N PHE A 35 0.77 -8.09 -3.45
CA PHE A 35 2.16 -7.69 -3.51
C PHE A 35 3.05 -8.77 -2.90
N THR A 36 4.13 -9.09 -3.59
CA THR A 36 5.10 -10.08 -3.13
C THR A 36 6.42 -9.40 -2.80
N ILE A 37 6.94 -9.72 -1.64
CA ILE A 37 8.22 -9.25 -1.10
C ILE A 37 9.11 -10.48 -1.00
N VAL A 38 10.38 -10.37 -1.36
CA VAL A 38 11.36 -11.44 -1.19
C VAL A 38 12.28 -11.07 -0.04
N ASP A 39 12.30 -11.89 1.03
CA ASP A 39 13.22 -11.67 2.15
C ASP A 39 14.67 -11.99 1.75
N PRO A 40 15.68 -11.59 2.55
CA PRO A 40 17.08 -11.88 2.25
C PRO A 40 17.43 -13.36 2.18
N GLY A 41 16.57 -14.24 2.66
CA GLY A 41 16.72 -15.71 2.54
C GLY A 41 16.06 -16.27 1.28
N GLY A 42 15.50 -15.44 0.42
CA GLY A 42 14.79 -15.86 -0.80
C GLY A 42 13.34 -16.31 -0.58
N LYS A 43 12.81 -16.21 0.65
CA LYS A 43 11.43 -16.58 0.96
C LYS A 43 10.49 -15.48 0.47
N GLN A 44 9.42 -15.89 -0.20
CA GLN A 44 8.37 -14.98 -0.62
C GLN A 44 7.41 -14.70 0.55
N ILE A 45 7.13 -13.41 0.77
CA ILE A 45 6.16 -12.89 1.72
C ILE A 45 5.05 -12.24 0.89
N HIS A 46 3.84 -12.76 0.99
CA HIS A 46 2.69 -12.26 0.27
C HIS A 46 1.88 -11.29 1.15
N LEU A 47 1.47 -10.15 0.60
CA LEU A 47 0.66 -9.18 1.33
C LEU A 47 -0.65 -9.80 1.85
N SER A 48 -1.23 -10.72 1.09
CA SER A 48 -2.43 -11.45 1.48
C SER A 48 -2.27 -12.30 2.75
N SER A 49 -1.05 -12.64 3.16
CA SER A 49 -0.79 -13.37 4.41
C SER A 49 -1.06 -12.53 5.67
N PHE A 50 -1.19 -11.21 5.52
CA PHE A 50 -1.49 -10.27 6.61
C PHE A 50 -2.97 -9.84 6.67
N LYS A 51 -3.86 -10.56 5.98
CA LYS A 51 -5.30 -10.29 6.07
C LYS A 51 -5.79 -10.32 7.52
N GLY A 52 -6.65 -9.38 7.87
CA GLY A 52 -7.15 -9.22 9.23
C GLY A 52 -6.28 -8.34 10.13
N HIS A 53 -5.10 -7.92 9.67
CA HIS A 53 -4.23 -6.98 10.36
C HIS A 53 -4.27 -5.60 9.69
N VAL A 54 -4.02 -4.56 10.48
CA VAL A 54 -3.61 -3.26 9.94
C VAL A 54 -2.16 -3.43 9.50
N VAL A 55 -1.83 -3.01 8.27
CA VAL A 55 -0.48 -3.14 7.71
C VAL A 55 0.08 -1.77 7.39
N VAL A 56 1.31 -1.51 7.79
CA VAL A 56 2.08 -0.33 7.41
C VAL A 56 3.26 -0.80 6.55
N ILE A 57 3.28 -0.38 5.29
CA ILE A 57 4.37 -0.69 4.36
C ILE A 57 5.19 0.57 4.11
N GLU A 58 6.50 0.48 4.30
CA GLU A 58 7.47 1.48 3.86
C GLU A 58 8.22 0.99 2.62
N PHE A 59 8.12 1.70 1.50
CA PHE A 59 8.95 1.49 0.31
C PHE A 59 10.15 2.44 0.37
N LEU A 60 11.35 1.89 0.26
CA LEU A 60 12.58 2.61 0.57
C LEU A 60 13.76 2.25 -0.34
N LEU A 61 14.79 3.10 -0.29
CA LEU A 61 16.14 2.78 -0.77
C LEU A 61 17.07 2.64 0.44
N THR A 62 17.92 1.62 0.43
CA THR A 62 18.77 1.26 1.60
C THR A 62 19.81 2.31 1.95
N ASN A 63 20.24 3.12 0.97
CA ASN A 63 21.21 4.20 1.12
C ASN A 63 20.57 5.58 1.37
N CYS A 64 19.25 5.66 1.52
CA CYS A 64 18.52 6.90 1.75
C CYS A 64 18.49 7.26 3.25
N PRO A 65 19.14 8.33 3.71
CA PRO A 65 19.14 8.72 5.13
C PRO A 65 17.74 9.07 5.66
N HIS A 66 16.87 9.59 4.81
CA HIS A 66 15.48 9.88 5.18
C HIS A 66 14.70 8.60 5.44
N CYS A 67 14.81 7.62 4.55
CA CYS A 67 14.20 6.30 4.73
C CYS A 67 14.67 5.62 6.03
N GLN A 68 15.97 5.73 6.36
CA GLN A 68 16.51 5.17 7.60
C GLN A 68 15.83 5.76 8.85
N ARG A 69 15.57 7.07 8.86
CA ARG A 69 14.88 7.73 9.98
C ARG A 69 13.42 7.26 10.09
N VAL A 70 12.74 7.12 8.95
CA VAL A 70 11.35 6.65 8.92
C VAL A 70 11.28 5.19 9.34
N ALA A 71 12.16 4.31 8.84
CA ALA A 71 12.23 2.92 9.27
C ALA A 71 12.44 2.78 10.78
N GLN A 72 13.30 3.61 11.39
CA GLN A 72 13.48 3.63 12.84
C GLN A 72 12.22 4.11 13.58
N MET A 73 11.51 5.10 13.05
CA MET A 73 10.24 5.58 13.61
C MET A 73 9.18 4.48 13.56
N VAL A 74 9.00 3.81 12.43
CA VAL A 74 8.09 2.67 12.30
C VAL A 74 8.49 1.54 13.26
N GLY A 75 9.79 1.27 13.42
CA GLY A 75 10.30 0.27 14.36
C GLY A 75 10.03 0.60 15.83
N ARG A 76 10.04 1.88 16.21
CA ARG A 76 9.58 2.28 17.56
C ARG A 76 8.10 2.02 17.75
N LEU A 77 7.27 2.41 16.79
CA LEU A 77 5.82 2.17 16.82
C LEU A 77 5.51 0.67 16.90
N ASP A 78 6.19 -0.17 16.10
CA ASP A 78 6.01 -1.61 16.11
C ASP A 78 6.26 -2.21 17.50
N ARG A 79 7.37 -1.82 18.15
CA ARG A 79 7.69 -2.28 19.51
C ARG A 79 6.70 -1.78 20.56
N GLU A 80 6.35 -0.50 20.53
CA GLU A 80 5.45 0.12 21.51
C GLU A 80 4.02 -0.37 21.39
N MET A 81 3.56 -0.64 20.18
CA MET A 81 2.22 -1.16 19.92
C MET A 81 2.16 -2.70 19.99
N SER A 82 3.28 -3.38 20.27
CA SER A 82 3.34 -4.81 20.60
C SER A 82 2.60 -5.71 19.59
N GLY A 83 2.86 -5.52 18.30
CA GLY A 83 2.28 -6.35 17.24
C GLY A 83 0.77 -6.10 16.97
N ARG A 84 0.21 -5.00 17.45
CA ARG A 84 -1.18 -4.62 17.12
C ARG A 84 -1.38 -4.31 15.64
N PHE A 85 -0.33 -3.99 14.93
CA PHE A 85 -0.29 -3.86 13.47
C PHE A 85 0.93 -4.59 12.91
N GLN A 86 0.98 -4.79 11.61
CA GLN A 86 2.10 -5.39 10.91
C GLN A 86 2.90 -4.31 10.19
N ALA A 87 4.14 -4.07 10.61
CA ALA A 87 5.08 -3.27 9.85
C ALA A 87 5.80 -4.12 8.80
N ILE A 88 6.11 -3.56 7.65
CA ILE A 88 6.87 -4.19 6.55
C ILE A 88 7.73 -3.12 5.88
N ALA A 89 9.01 -3.40 5.64
CA ALA A 89 9.85 -2.58 4.80
C ALA A 89 10.14 -3.28 3.46
N VAL A 90 10.12 -2.51 2.38
CA VAL A 90 10.36 -3.01 1.01
C VAL A 90 11.45 -2.16 0.35
N ALA A 91 12.63 -2.72 0.22
CA ALA A 91 13.73 -2.12 -0.52
C ALA A 91 13.57 -2.38 -2.02
N PHE A 92 13.83 -1.35 -2.85
CA PHE A 92 13.75 -1.47 -4.31
C PHE A 92 14.88 -0.71 -5.03
N ASP A 93 16.07 -0.71 -4.41
CA ASP A 93 17.27 -0.09 -4.98
C ASP A 93 17.61 -0.70 -6.36
N ASN A 94 18.20 0.10 -7.23
CA ASN A 94 18.83 -0.42 -8.44
C ASN A 94 20.02 -1.31 -8.04
N ASN A 95 20.13 -2.50 -8.63
CA ASN A 95 21.15 -3.50 -8.30
C ASN A 95 21.15 -3.97 -6.84
N LEU A 96 19.96 -4.02 -6.23
CA LEU A 96 19.78 -4.51 -4.88
C LEU A 96 20.27 -5.97 -4.78
N VAL A 97 21.04 -6.24 -3.72
CA VAL A 97 21.47 -7.59 -3.33
C VAL A 97 21.09 -7.87 -1.88
N ASP A 98 20.85 -9.13 -1.53
CA ASP A 98 20.37 -9.54 -0.21
C ASP A 98 21.23 -9.02 0.97
N PRO A 99 22.58 -8.97 0.87
CA PRO A 99 23.42 -8.39 1.91
C PRO A 99 23.08 -6.93 2.24
N MET A 100 22.65 -6.11 1.26
CA MET A 100 22.27 -4.72 1.50
C MET A 100 21.02 -4.62 2.38
N VAL A 101 20.02 -5.48 2.12
CA VAL A 101 18.76 -5.54 2.88
C VAL A 101 19.04 -6.03 4.31
N THR A 102 19.84 -7.09 4.45
CA THR A 102 20.24 -7.64 5.75
C THR A 102 21.01 -6.61 6.57
N ASP A 103 21.96 -5.91 5.95
CA ASP A 103 22.77 -4.91 6.63
C ASP A 103 21.94 -3.70 7.06
N PHE A 104 21.00 -3.24 6.22
CA PHE A 104 20.06 -2.18 6.56
C PHE A 104 19.25 -2.55 7.80
N SER A 105 18.62 -3.72 7.81
CA SER A 105 17.83 -4.21 8.96
C SER A 105 18.66 -4.30 10.24
N ARG A 106 19.85 -4.89 10.15
CA ARG A 106 20.76 -5.06 11.29
C ARG A 106 21.24 -3.73 11.85
N ARG A 107 21.69 -2.80 10.99
CA ARG A 107 22.20 -1.49 11.42
C ARG A 107 21.14 -0.64 12.11
N LEU A 108 19.88 -0.76 11.69
CA LEU A 108 18.78 0.02 12.24
C LEU A 108 18.04 -0.71 13.37
N GLY A 109 18.39 -1.97 13.65
CA GLY A 109 17.74 -2.79 14.69
C GLY A 109 16.25 -3.00 14.44
N LEU A 110 15.86 -3.25 13.17
CA LEU A 110 14.47 -3.46 12.83
C LEU A 110 13.97 -4.80 13.33
N SER A 111 12.81 -4.79 14.02
CA SER A 111 12.14 -5.97 14.58
C SER A 111 11.10 -6.57 13.63
N TYR A 112 10.76 -5.88 12.56
CA TYR A 112 9.72 -6.27 11.62
C TYR A 112 10.31 -6.73 10.27
N PRO A 113 9.54 -7.48 9.46
CA PRO A 113 9.99 -8.00 8.18
C PRO A 113 10.49 -6.92 7.22
N ILE A 114 11.63 -7.18 6.61
CA ILE A 114 12.14 -6.40 5.49
C ILE A 114 12.49 -7.35 4.34
N GLY A 115 12.24 -6.91 3.14
CA GLY A 115 12.62 -7.65 1.95
C GLY A 115 12.76 -6.71 0.76
N SER A 116 12.83 -7.30 -0.42
CA SER A 116 13.02 -6.60 -1.67
C SER A 116 11.86 -6.81 -2.65
N SER A 117 11.71 -5.88 -3.58
CA SER A 117 10.85 -6.01 -4.76
C SER A 117 11.41 -5.19 -5.91
N SER A 118 10.92 -5.41 -7.13
CA SER A 118 11.33 -4.60 -8.26
C SER A 118 10.67 -3.22 -8.25
N ALA A 119 11.37 -2.19 -8.74
CA ALA A 119 10.82 -0.84 -8.88
C ALA A 119 9.50 -0.84 -9.67
N ALA A 120 9.41 -1.65 -10.75
CA ALA A 120 8.19 -1.77 -11.53
C ALA A 120 7.01 -2.37 -10.75
N ALA A 121 7.26 -3.28 -9.80
CA ALA A 121 6.22 -3.82 -8.93
C ALA A 121 5.76 -2.78 -7.91
N VAL A 122 6.71 -2.01 -7.35
CA VAL A 122 6.43 -0.90 -6.44
C VAL A 122 5.59 0.17 -7.14
N ASP A 123 5.95 0.59 -8.35
CA ASP A 123 5.19 1.58 -9.13
C ASP A 123 3.75 1.14 -9.39
N ARG A 124 3.56 -0.13 -9.78
CA ARG A 124 2.21 -0.69 -9.97
C ARG A 124 1.41 -0.72 -8.68
N PHE A 125 2.04 -1.10 -7.56
CA PHE A 125 1.37 -1.14 -6.25
C PHE A 125 0.93 0.25 -5.79
N LEU A 126 1.79 1.24 -5.94
CA LEU A 126 1.51 2.63 -5.59
C LEU A 126 0.51 3.30 -6.56
N GLY A 127 0.20 2.66 -7.70
CA GLY A 127 -0.66 3.22 -8.73
C GLY A 127 -0.04 4.45 -9.41
N ARG A 128 1.29 4.50 -9.51
CA ARG A 128 2.04 5.62 -10.06
C ARG A 128 2.08 5.57 -11.58
N GLY A 129 1.93 6.74 -12.22
CA GLY A 129 2.19 6.90 -13.65
C GLY A 129 3.69 6.80 -13.98
N MET A 130 4.03 6.27 -15.16
CA MET A 130 5.43 6.05 -15.58
C MET A 130 6.30 7.33 -15.67
N VAL A 131 5.69 8.50 -15.77
CA VAL A 131 6.39 9.80 -15.89
C VAL A 131 6.51 10.56 -14.57
N GLU A 132 5.93 10.09 -13.48
CA GLU A 132 6.01 10.75 -12.20
C GLU A 132 7.29 10.36 -11.47
N ARG A 133 8.04 11.38 -10.98
CA ARG A 133 9.18 11.14 -10.11
C ARG A 133 8.68 10.59 -8.77
N LEU A 134 9.26 9.48 -8.32
CA LEU A 134 8.99 8.91 -7.01
C LEU A 134 10.02 9.40 -6.00
N MET A 135 9.57 10.13 -5.00
CA MET A 135 10.36 10.44 -3.81
C MET A 135 10.22 9.30 -2.80
N VAL A 136 11.26 9.05 -2.03
CA VAL A 136 11.27 8.03 -0.97
C VAL A 136 11.62 8.64 0.37
N PRO A 137 11.10 8.10 1.47
CA PRO A 137 10.26 6.90 1.57
C PRO A 137 8.83 7.11 1.08
N GLN A 138 8.15 6.02 0.73
CA GLN A 138 6.71 6.00 0.52
C GLN A 138 6.07 5.12 1.58
N ILE A 139 5.08 5.63 2.27
CA ILE A 139 4.34 4.89 3.31
C ILE A 139 2.94 4.59 2.81
N VAL A 140 2.50 3.37 3.03
CA VAL A 140 1.12 2.93 2.73
C VAL A 140 0.53 2.30 3.98
N VAL A 141 -0.68 2.69 4.35
CA VAL A 141 -1.42 2.12 5.47
C VAL A 141 -2.66 1.40 4.95
N ILE A 142 -2.77 0.13 5.31
CA ILE A 142 -3.82 -0.78 4.86
C ILE A 142 -4.62 -1.24 6.07
N ASP A 143 -5.94 -1.22 5.97
CA ASP A 143 -6.81 -1.71 7.04
C ASP A 143 -6.96 -3.24 7.04
N ARG A 144 -7.66 -3.77 8.06
CA ARG A 144 -7.91 -5.20 8.23
C ARG A 144 -8.70 -5.85 7.09
N ALA A 145 -9.45 -5.03 6.32
CA ALA A 145 -10.18 -5.50 5.15
C ALA A 145 -9.33 -5.53 3.86
N GLY A 146 -8.06 -5.11 3.94
CA GLY A 146 -7.15 -5.03 2.80
C GLY A 146 -7.39 -3.79 1.92
N VAL A 147 -7.90 -2.71 2.51
CA VAL A 147 -8.12 -1.43 1.82
C VAL A 147 -7.01 -0.46 2.21
N ILE A 148 -6.32 0.11 1.24
CA ILE A 148 -5.38 1.21 1.45
C ILE A 148 -6.18 2.43 1.91
N ARG A 149 -5.89 2.90 3.12
CA ARG A 149 -6.56 4.04 3.76
C ARG A 149 -5.75 5.31 3.67
N ALA A 150 -4.43 5.18 3.63
CA ALA A 150 -3.52 6.31 3.44
C ALA A 150 -2.30 5.88 2.62
N GLN A 151 -1.77 6.79 1.86
CA GLN A 151 -0.58 6.61 1.02
C GLN A 151 0.13 7.94 0.86
N SER A 152 1.46 7.94 0.97
CA SER A 152 2.29 9.10 0.66
C SER A 152 2.06 9.57 -0.77
N HIS A 153 2.06 10.89 -0.98
CA HIS A 153 2.05 11.42 -2.34
C HIS A 153 3.37 11.07 -3.05
N PRO A 154 3.36 10.75 -4.35
CA PRO A 154 4.58 10.38 -5.09
C PRO A 154 5.73 11.39 -4.96
N GLN A 155 5.44 12.67 -4.77
CA GLN A 155 6.43 13.74 -4.57
C GLN A 155 6.91 13.87 -3.12
N GLY A 156 6.54 12.95 -2.22
CA GLY A 156 7.04 12.89 -0.85
C GLY A 156 6.27 13.72 0.17
N GLU A 157 5.22 14.44 -0.23
CA GLU A 157 4.37 15.16 0.72
C GLU A 157 3.48 14.19 1.48
N THR A 158 3.61 14.15 2.82
CA THR A 158 2.81 13.23 3.65
C THR A 158 2.91 13.54 5.14
N ASP A 159 1.80 13.39 5.86
CA ASP A 159 1.78 13.37 7.33
C ASP A 159 2.15 11.98 7.90
N LEU A 160 2.24 10.95 7.03
CA LEU A 160 2.53 9.57 7.45
C LEU A 160 3.93 9.39 8.06
N GLU A 161 4.84 10.34 7.84
CA GLU A 161 6.17 10.39 8.46
C GLU A 161 6.16 11.04 9.86
N SER A 162 5.02 11.55 10.31
CA SER A 162 4.82 11.97 11.69
C SER A 162 4.42 10.78 12.54
N GLU A 163 5.24 10.48 13.57
CA GLU A 163 4.96 9.37 14.50
C GLU A 163 3.60 9.50 15.17
N VAL A 164 3.23 10.73 15.56
CA VAL A 164 1.94 11.02 16.21
C VAL A 164 0.78 10.77 15.25
N TYR A 165 0.90 11.24 14.01
CA TYR A 165 -0.14 11.05 13.02
C TYR A 165 -0.31 9.57 12.65
N LEU A 166 0.81 8.88 12.36
CA LEU A 166 0.78 7.48 11.98
C LEU A 166 0.21 6.59 13.10
N ARG A 167 0.60 6.84 14.36
CA ARG A 167 0.03 6.18 15.54
C ARG A 167 -1.48 6.38 15.63
N THR A 168 -1.93 7.63 15.53
CA THR A 168 -3.36 7.97 15.61
C THR A 168 -4.16 7.27 14.51
N LEU A 169 -3.63 7.24 13.30
CA LEU A 169 -4.27 6.55 12.17
C LEU A 169 -4.35 5.04 12.42
N ILE A 170 -3.26 4.41 12.87
CA ILE A 170 -3.25 2.97 13.21
C ILE A 170 -4.27 2.68 14.31
N ASP A 171 -4.28 3.44 15.40
CA ASP A 171 -5.23 3.25 16.51
C ASP A 171 -6.69 3.38 16.04
N HIS A 172 -6.98 4.31 15.14
CA HIS A 172 -8.30 4.46 14.54
C HIS A 172 -8.70 3.23 13.70
N LEU A 173 -7.78 2.66 12.94
CA LEU A 173 -8.03 1.50 12.08
C LEU A 173 -8.13 0.17 12.86
N LEU A 174 -7.69 0.17 14.13
CA LEU A 174 -7.77 -0.98 15.03
C LEU A 174 -9.11 -1.06 15.78
N GLN A 175 -9.91 -0.01 15.79
CA GLN A 175 -11.25 0.01 16.38
C GLN A 175 -12.25 -0.74 15.50
#